data_b08996bdd99ed8a17b14ce72e64ea30c
#
_entry.id   b08996bdd99ed8a17b14ce72e64ea30c
#
_cell.length_a   1.000
_cell.length_b   1.000
_cell.length_c   1.000
_cell.angle_alpha   90.00
_cell.angle_beta   90.00
_cell.angle_gamma   90.00
#
_symmetry.space_group_name_H-M   'P 1'
#
loop_
_entity.id
_entity.type
_entity.pdbx_description
1 polymer ?
#
loop_
_entity_poly.entity_id
_entity_poly.type
_entity_poly.pdbx_seq_one_letter_code
_entity_poly.pdbx_strand_id
1 'polypeptide(L)' 'MTEKIRLDTWLWYARFYKSRSLSSKAILSGKVRVNSIKIIKPASKVKIKDVLTINHVKLVRVIEVQSLG' A
#
# COMPACT_ATOMS: atom_id res chain seq x y z
N MET A 1 -20.92 5.50 -4.04
CA MET A 1 -19.57 6.10 -4.15
C MET A 1 -18.54 5.15 -3.60
N THR A 2 -17.37 5.12 -4.22
CA THR A 2 -16.30 4.24 -3.76
C THR A 2 -15.45 4.96 -2.72
N GLU A 3 -15.38 4.43 -1.52
CA GLU A 3 -14.50 4.96 -0.49
C GLU A 3 -13.06 4.63 -0.81
N LYS A 4 -12.18 5.57 -0.49
CA LYS A 4 -10.75 5.42 -0.71
C LYS A 4 -9.99 5.89 0.53
N ILE A 5 -8.81 5.31 0.74
CA ILE A 5 -7.93 5.69 1.83
C ILE A 5 -6.51 5.88 1.28
N ARG A 6 -5.72 6.70 1.94
CA ARG A 6 -4.31 6.89 1.56
C ARG A 6 -3.58 5.55 1.65
N LEU A 7 -2.72 5.31 0.67
CA LEU A 7 -1.95 4.07 0.60
C LEU A 7 -1.05 3.89 1.82
N ASP A 8 -0.36 4.94 2.24
CA ASP A 8 0.52 4.87 3.41
C ASP A 8 -0.27 4.54 4.68
N THR A 9 -1.44 5.11 4.83
CA THR A 9 -2.32 4.87 5.97
C THR A 9 -2.81 3.42 5.97
N TRP A 10 -3.24 2.92 4.81
CA TRP A 10 -3.75 1.56 4.71
C TRP A 10 -2.67 0.51 5.02
N LEU A 11 -1.45 0.72 4.49
CA LEU A 11 -0.34 -0.20 4.73
C LEU A 11 0.04 -0.26 6.20
N TRP A 12 0.02 0.88 6.88
CA TRP A 12 0.25 0.93 8.31
C TRP A 12 -0.91 0.29 9.09
N TYR A 13 -2.13 0.62 8.72
CA TYR A 13 -3.32 0.09 9.35
C TYR A 13 -3.38 -1.44 9.27
N ALA A 14 -3.06 -1.99 8.12
CA ALA A 14 -3.03 -3.44 7.89
C ALA A 14 -1.78 -4.11 8.50
N ARG A 15 -0.94 -3.34 9.17
CA ARG A 15 0.25 -3.81 9.89
C ARG A 15 1.34 -4.40 9.01
N PHE A 16 1.42 -4.00 7.75
CA PHE A 16 2.55 -4.34 6.90
C PHE A 16 3.79 -3.55 7.28
N TYR A 17 3.61 -2.40 7.91
CA TYR A 17 4.69 -1.56 8.43
C TYR A 17 4.36 -1.12 9.84
N LYS A 18 5.39 -0.92 10.66
CA LYS A 18 5.23 -0.56 12.07
C LYS A 18 4.74 0.86 12.28
N SER A 19 4.93 1.73 11.31
CA SER A 19 4.48 3.10 11.38
C SER A 19 4.09 3.61 9.99
N ARG A 20 3.30 4.68 9.96
CA ARG A 20 2.94 5.32 8.70
C ARG A 20 4.17 5.91 8.01
N SER A 21 5.13 6.40 8.78
CA SER A 21 6.39 6.91 8.22
C SER A 21 7.15 5.84 7.45
N LEU A 22 7.21 4.61 7.98
CA LEU A 22 7.85 3.49 7.31
C LEU A 22 7.09 3.10 6.03
N SER A 23 5.76 3.13 6.07
CA SER A 23 4.93 2.91 4.88
C SER A 23 5.25 3.95 3.81
N SER A 24 5.30 5.21 4.18
CA SER A 24 5.60 6.31 3.26
C SER A 24 6.98 6.12 2.62
N LYS A 25 7.98 5.76 3.41
CA LYS A 25 9.33 5.52 2.89
C LYS A 25 9.35 4.37 1.89
N ALA A 26 8.63 3.29 2.16
CA ALA A 26 8.55 2.16 1.25
C ALA A 26 7.91 2.57 -0.08
N ILE A 27 6.85 3.36 -0.03
CA ILE A 27 6.18 3.86 -1.24
C ILE A 27 7.12 4.75 -2.04
N LEU A 28 7.78 5.70 -1.37
CA LEU A 28 8.72 6.61 -2.03
C LEU A 28 9.89 5.86 -2.67
N SER A 29 10.28 4.73 -2.10
CA SER A 29 11.34 3.89 -2.65
C SER A 29 10.90 3.02 -3.82
N GLY A 30 9.61 3.08 -4.20
CA GLY A 30 9.08 2.30 -5.30
C GLY A 30 8.86 0.83 -5.00
N LYS A 31 8.73 0.48 -3.72
CA LYS A 31 8.52 -0.92 -3.30
C LYS A 31 7.08 -1.37 -3.36
N VAL A 32 6.15 -0.48 -3.65
CA VAL A 32 4.71 -0.79 -3.63
C VAL A 32 4.11 -0.51 -5.00
N ARG A 33 3.34 -1.48 -5.48
CA ARG A 33 2.55 -1.35 -6.71
C ARG A 33 1.08 -1.50 -6.38
N VAL A 34 0.24 -0.74 -7.06
CA VAL A 34 -1.22 -0.87 -6.96
C VAL A 34 -1.71 -1.27 -8.34
N ASN A 35 -2.37 -2.44 -8.43
CA ASN A 35 -2.85 -3.00 -9.69
C ASN A 35 -1.73 -3.04 -10.75
N SER A 36 -0.55 -3.49 -10.33
CA SER A 36 0.65 -3.62 -11.17
C SER A 36 1.31 -2.30 -11.56
N ILE A 37 0.81 -1.17 -11.09
CA ILE A 37 1.37 0.14 -11.38
C ILE A 37 2.21 0.59 -10.18
N LYS A 38 3.48 0.92 -10.42
CA LYS A 38 4.37 1.41 -9.38
C LYS A 38 3.88 2.75 -8.86
N ILE A 39 3.69 2.84 -7.57
CA ILE A 39 3.22 4.06 -6.90
C ILE A 39 4.36 4.63 -6.08
N ILE A 40 4.63 5.92 -6.27
CA ILE A 40 5.69 6.61 -5.54
C ILE A 40 5.17 7.77 -4.69
N LYS A 41 3.86 7.96 -4.66
CA LYS A 41 3.24 9.03 -3.84
C LYS A 41 2.50 8.40 -2.66
N PRO A 42 2.97 8.61 -1.42
CA PRO A 42 2.29 8.04 -0.24
C PRO A 42 0.84 8.45 -0.10
N ALA A 43 0.50 9.63 -0.58
CA ALA A 43 -0.87 10.14 -0.51
C ALA A 43 -1.80 9.54 -1.58
N SER A 44 -1.29 8.70 -2.48
CA SER A 44 -2.13 8.00 -3.45
C SER A 44 -3.20 7.19 -2.73
N LYS A 45 -4.39 7.12 -3.32
CA LYS A 45 -5.53 6.46 -2.69
C LYS A 45 -5.70 5.03 -3.20
N VAL A 46 -6.18 4.17 -2.31
CA VAL A 46 -6.57 2.80 -2.66
C VAL A 46 -8.01 2.56 -2.24
N LYS A 47 -8.65 1.60 -2.87
CA LYS A 47 -10.03 1.21 -2.59
C LYS A 47 -10.12 -0.30 -2.42
N ILE A 48 -11.24 -0.77 -1.94
CA ILE A 48 -11.54 -2.20 -1.83
C ILE A 48 -11.39 -2.84 -3.22
N LYS A 49 -10.81 -4.03 -3.26
CA LYS A 49 -10.48 -4.84 -4.44
C LYS A 49 -9.23 -4.40 -5.18
N ASP A 50 -8.59 -3.30 -4.81
CA ASP A 50 -7.27 -2.98 -5.35
C ASP A 50 -6.28 -4.05 -4.92
N VAL A 51 -5.40 -4.45 -5.82
CA VAL A 51 -4.38 -5.46 -5.56
C VAL A 51 -3.05 -4.76 -5.37
N LEU A 52 -2.44 -4.97 -4.23
CA LEU A 52 -1.15 -4.37 -3.89
C LEU A 52 -0.05 -5.41 -4.01
N THR A 53 1.07 -5.02 -4.60
CA THR A 53 2.28 -5.83 -4.64
C THR A 53 3.34 -5.10 -3.83
N ILE A 54 3.84 -5.74 -2.79
CA ILE A 54 4.84 -5.16 -1.90
C ILE A 54 6.13 -5.95 -2.03
N ASN A 55 7.19 -5.27 -2.45
CA ASN A 55 8.52 -5.86 -2.56
C ASN A 55 9.29 -5.70 -1.26
N HIS A 56 9.56 -6.82 -0.61
CA HIS A 56 10.50 -6.88 0.51
C HIS A 56 11.81 -7.50 0.01
N VAL A 57 12.87 -7.33 0.77
CA VAL A 57 14.22 -7.77 0.38
C VAL A 57 14.26 -9.23 -0.08
N LYS A 58 13.51 -10.10 0.57
CA LYS A 58 13.54 -11.55 0.28
C LYS A 58 12.23 -12.11 -0.22
N LEU A 59 11.19 -11.28 -0.35
CA LEU A 59 9.90 -11.80 -0.73
C LEU A 59 9.01 -10.70 -1.33
N VAL A 60 8.16 -11.13 -2.24
CA VAL A 60 7.13 -10.27 -2.82
C VAL A 60 5.79 -10.72 -2.27
N ARG A 61 5.02 -9.82 -1.71
CA ARG A 61 3.68 -10.10 -1.21
C ARG A 61 2.65 -9.45 -2.12
N VAL A 62 1.67 -10.25 -2.50
CA VAL A 62 0.54 -9.77 -3.30
C VAL A 62 -0.71 -9.90 -2.44
N ILE A 63 -1.39 -8.80 -2.21
CA ILE A 63 -2.55 -8.75 -1.32
C ILE A 63 -3.67 -7.93 -1.95
N GLU A 64 -4.89 -8.34 -1.70
CA GLU A 64 -6.07 -7.60 -2.15
C GLU A 64 -6.63 -6.79 -0.98
N VAL A 65 -6.99 -5.54 -1.24
CA VAL A 65 -7.62 -4.69 -0.24
C VAL A 65 -9.06 -5.15 -0.05
N GLN A 66 -9.38 -5.69 1.12
CA GLN A 66 -10.72 -6.18 1.42
C GLN A 66 -11.46 -5.29 2.41
N SER A 67 -10.73 -4.42 3.10
CA SER A 67 -11.30 -3.50 4.07
C SER A 67 -10.43 -2.25 4.13
N LEU A 68 -11.05 -1.11 4.34
CA LEU A 68 -10.32 0.16 4.47
C LEU A 68 -10.01 0.53 5.92
N GLY A 69 -10.33 -0.35 6.84
CA GLY A 69 -9.99 -0.07 8.23
C GLY A 69 -10.91 -0.69 9.24
#